data_6e7365b9537ebf116af32a9e74359390
#
_entry.id   6e7365b9537ebf116af32a9e74359390
#
_cell.length_a   1.000
_cell.length_b   1.000
_cell.length_c   1.000
_cell.angle_alpha   90.00
_cell.angle_beta   90.00
_cell.angle_gamma   90.00
#
_symmetry.space_group_name_H-M   'P 1'
#
loop_
_entity.id
_entity.type
_entity.pdbx_description
1 polymer ?
#
loop_
_entity_poly.entity_id
_entity_poly.type
_entity_poly.pdbx_seq_one_letter_code
_entity_poly.pdbx_strand_id
1 'polypeptide(L)'
;MKILVTSIYYYPEIGAAPSRITNLVEALQAKGNRVDVLTSLPNYPKGKLFDGYRNCLYMSETINNCHVYRYWMYATVSKKPLLRAWSILSFALMIWGFAFHFRRIRRYDRIIIQCPPLPVATSAMLIFKCLYRRTTIINVSDLWPLSAVELGAMRKNSLSYKLFAWMERFVYKKADGIMAQSNESIRHISMFSEQTPKFLYRNLQKYKTAMGKRRSNGNLKVVYAGLLGVAQNLLEIIQVIDFKNIGVELHLYGGGNQANVIKEYIDTHNTNVFYHGVAPKSEMENILRSYDASLIPLTVHIKGAVPSKLFDIIPLAIPVLFCGGGEGAEIVRNYQLGYVSEPRDYLSLEENLIKLSKMPPEQYISLTENCCHVAQEHFNFDEQMTRFTSFLNKFN
;
A
#
# COMPACT_ATOMS: atom_id res chain seq x y z
N MET A 1 -7.31 -24.83 2.80
CA MET A 1 -7.05 -24.81 1.35
C MET A 1 -5.55 -24.77 1.07
N LYS A 2 -5.13 -25.20 -0.11
CA LYS A 2 -3.77 -24.99 -0.62
C LYS A 2 -3.78 -23.83 -1.62
N ILE A 3 -3.06 -22.75 -1.29
CA ILE A 3 -3.06 -21.49 -2.03
C ILE A 3 -1.68 -21.22 -2.58
N LEU A 4 -1.59 -20.77 -3.85
CA LEU A 4 -0.37 -20.21 -4.42
C LEU A 4 -0.53 -18.69 -4.55
N VAL A 5 0.41 -17.93 -3.99
CA VAL A 5 0.48 -16.48 -4.18
C VAL A 5 1.58 -16.16 -5.19
N THR A 6 1.25 -15.46 -6.26
CA THR A 6 2.21 -15.04 -7.29
C THR A 6 2.44 -13.53 -7.20
N SER A 7 3.69 -13.11 -6.95
CA SER A 7 4.08 -11.71 -6.84
C SER A 7 5.50 -11.52 -7.35
N ILE A 8 5.79 -10.32 -7.86
CA ILE A 8 7.17 -9.99 -8.25
C ILE A 8 8.09 -9.77 -7.04
N TYR A 9 7.54 -9.35 -5.89
CA TYR A 9 8.30 -9.08 -4.66
C TYR A 9 7.72 -9.86 -3.48
N TYR A 10 8.62 -10.37 -2.65
CA TYR A 10 8.30 -11.10 -1.42
C TYR A 10 9.47 -10.99 -0.42
N TYR A 11 9.27 -11.38 0.84
CA TYR A 11 10.35 -11.50 1.81
C TYR A 11 11.57 -12.28 1.23
N PRO A 12 12.83 -11.88 1.48
CA PRO A 12 13.30 -10.90 2.48
C PRO A 12 13.41 -9.45 1.97
N GLU A 13 12.80 -9.12 0.86
CA GLU A 13 12.78 -7.75 0.34
C GLU A 13 12.01 -6.82 1.27
N ILE A 14 12.46 -5.55 1.38
CA ILE A 14 11.88 -4.55 2.28
C ILE A 14 11.21 -3.45 1.47
N GLY A 15 9.98 -3.11 1.81
CA GLY A 15 9.19 -2.06 1.16
C GLY A 15 7.69 -2.33 1.20
N ALA A 16 6.88 -1.41 0.70
CA ALA A 16 5.42 -1.51 0.78
C ALA A 16 4.86 -2.74 0.04
N ALA A 17 5.36 -3.03 -1.16
CA ALA A 17 4.87 -4.15 -1.96
C ALA A 17 5.27 -5.51 -1.36
N PRO A 18 6.55 -5.78 -1.02
CA PRO A 18 6.92 -7.03 -0.34
C PRO A 18 6.16 -7.24 0.97
N SER A 19 6.08 -6.20 1.83
CA SER A 19 5.40 -6.30 3.13
C SER A 19 3.92 -6.64 2.99
N ARG A 20 3.23 -6.07 2.01
CA ARG A 20 1.81 -6.38 1.73
C ARG A 20 1.60 -7.85 1.40
N ILE A 21 2.47 -8.43 0.56
CA ILE A 21 2.36 -9.85 0.19
C ILE A 21 2.76 -10.76 1.35
N THR A 22 3.78 -10.40 2.11
CA THR A 22 4.19 -11.15 3.31
C THR A 22 3.05 -11.17 4.32
N ASN A 23 2.43 -10.03 4.63
CA ASN A 23 1.30 -9.94 5.53
C ASN A 23 0.10 -10.78 5.04
N LEU A 24 -0.19 -10.77 3.74
CA LEU A 24 -1.26 -11.59 3.15
C LEU A 24 -0.97 -13.09 3.33
N VAL A 25 0.26 -13.53 3.05
CA VAL A 25 0.68 -14.94 3.19
C VAL A 25 0.57 -15.39 4.65
N GLU A 26 1.14 -14.64 5.57
CA GLU A 26 1.10 -14.93 7.01
C GLU A 26 -0.34 -14.97 7.55
N ALA A 27 -1.17 -14.02 7.11
CA ALA A 27 -2.58 -13.99 7.52
C ALA A 27 -3.39 -15.18 6.99
N LEU A 28 -3.15 -15.62 5.76
CA LEU A 28 -3.77 -16.83 5.21
C LEU A 28 -3.31 -18.09 5.94
N GLN A 29 -2.02 -18.17 6.30
CA GLN A 29 -1.49 -19.28 7.11
C GLN A 29 -2.10 -19.30 8.51
N ALA A 30 -2.24 -18.14 9.16
CA ALA A 30 -2.89 -18.01 10.48
C ALA A 30 -4.36 -18.45 10.45
N LYS A 31 -5.03 -18.39 9.30
CA LYS A 31 -6.39 -18.94 9.07
C LYS A 31 -6.38 -20.42 8.67
N GLY A 32 -5.29 -21.15 8.88
CA GLY A 32 -5.17 -22.59 8.64
C GLY A 32 -5.00 -23.00 7.16
N ASN A 33 -4.63 -22.07 6.28
CA ASN A 33 -4.35 -22.40 4.89
C ASN A 33 -2.88 -22.80 4.71
N ARG A 34 -2.61 -23.74 3.81
CA ARG A 34 -1.25 -23.98 3.32
C ARG A 34 -0.97 -23.04 2.16
N VAL A 35 0.03 -22.18 2.32
CA VAL A 35 0.35 -21.15 1.33
C VAL A 35 1.76 -21.36 0.81
N ASP A 36 1.90 -21.38 -0.52
CA ASP A 36 3.16 -21.37 -1.23
C ASP A 36 3.28 -20.04 -2.04
N VAL A 37 4.49 -19.59 -2.32
CA VAL A 37 4.75 -18.33 -3.05
C VAL A 37 5.57 -18.58 -4.29
N LEU A 38 5.16 -17.95 -5.40
CA LEU A 38 5.93 -17.84 -6.65
C LEU A 38 6.38 -16.39 -6.82
N THR A 39 7.69 -16.15 -6.82
CA THR A 39 8.24 -14.78 -6.81
C THR A 39 9.57 -14.69 -7.55
N SER A 40 10.13 -13.49 -7.63
CA SER A 40 11.48 -13.29 -8.19
C SER A 40 12.58 -13.59 -7.17
N LEU A 41 13.81 -13.73 -7.66
CA LEU A 41 14.99 -13.67 -6.82
C LEU A 41 15.07 -12.28 -6.16
N PRO A 42 15.35 -12.17 -4.85
CA PRO A 42 15.25 -10.92 -4.12
C PRO A 42 16.30 -9.90 -4.60
N ASN A 43 15.86 -8.68 -4.86
CA ASN A 43 16.68 -7.61 -5.42
C ASN A 43 16.27 -6.19 -4.97
N TYR A 44 15.06 -6.02 -4.46
CA TYR A 44 14.53 -4.73 -4.04
C TYR A 44 14.90 -4.40 -2.57
N PRO A 45 15.28 -3.16 -2.21
CA PRO A 45 15.25 -1.95 -3.05
C PRO A 45 16.54 -1.66 -3.84
N LYS A 46 17.61 -2.44 -3.67
CA LYS A 46 18.95 -2.14 -4.19
C LYS A 46 19.08 -2.34 -5.71
N GLY A 47 18.17 -3.09 -6.36
CA GLY A 47 18.25 -3.46 -7.78
C GLY A 47 19.45 -4.32 -8.12
N LYS A 48 19.93 -5.08 -7.15
CA LYS A 48 20.97 -6.10 -7.27
C LYS A 48 20.52 -7.32 -6.51
N LEU A 49 20.73 -8.51 -7.06
CA LEU A 49 20.41 -9.75 -6.37
C LEU A 49 21.11 -9.79 -5.01
N PHE A 50 20.39 -10.22 -4.00
CA PHE A 50 20.94 -10.38 -2.64
C PHE A 50 22.01 -11.48 -2.62
N ASP A 51 22.88 -11.42 -1.63
CA ASP A 51 23.89 -12.45 -1.43
C ASP A 51 23.20 -13.80 -1.15
N GLY A 52 23.74 -14.88 -1.74
CA GLY A 52 23.13 -16.21 -1.73
C GLY A 52 22.12 -16.48 -2.86
N TYR A 53 21.72 -15.47 -3.62
CA TYR A 53 20.75 -15.61 -4.74
C TYR A 53 21.37 -15.34 -6.12
N ARG A 54 22.70 -15.19 -6.18
CA ARG A 54 23.42 -14.93 -7.42
C ARG A 54 23.66 -16.23 -8.20
N ASN A 55 23.85 -16.10 -9.51
CA ASN A 55 24.22 -17.18 -10.43
C ASN A 55 23.21 -18.34 -10.52
N CYS A 56 21.94 -18.10 -10.22
CA CYS A 56 20.88 -19.08 -10.42
C CYS A 56 19.71 -18.48 -11.19
N LEU A 57 19.07 -19.32 -12.02
CA LEU A 57 17.84 -18.97 -12.74
C LEU A 57 16.59 -19.36 -11.98
N TYR A 58 16.72 -20.31 -11.08
CA TYR A 58 15.64 -20.83 -10.25
C TYR A 58 16.19 -21.30 -8.91
N MET A 59 15.46 -21.02 -7.83
CA MET A 59 15.71 -21.51 -6.48
C MET A 59 14.38 -21.83 -5.80
N SER A 60 14.36 -22.83 -4.95
CA SER A 60 13.24 -23.08 -4.04
C SER A 60 13.76 -23.17 -2.61
N GLU A 61 13.05 -22.53 -1.70
CA GLU A 61 13.38 -22.49 -0.28
C GLU A 61 12.12 -22.59 0.56
N THR A 62 12.26 -22.81 1.86
CA THR A 62 11.14 -22.81 2.80
C THR A 62 11.36 -21.70 3.82
N ILE A 63 10.42 -20.77 3.91
CA ILE A 63 10.45 -19.61 4.82
C ILE A 63 9.13 -19.61 5.60
N ASN A 64 9.19 -19.64 6.94
CA ASN A 64 8.01 -19.59 7.80
C ASN A 64 6.91 -20.60 7.38
N ASN A 65 7.28 -21.86 7.14
CA ASN A 65 6.40 -22.94 6.64
C ASN A 65 5.75 -22.67 5.26
N CYS A 66 6.30 -21.74 4.50
CA CYS A 66 5.90 -21.42 3.14
C CYS A 66 6.95 -21.92 2.16
N HIS A 67 6.56 -22.71 1.15
CA HIS A 67 7.45 -23.01 0.04
C HIS A 67 7.50 -21.83 -0.92
N VAL A 68 8.70 -21.28 -1.13
CA VAL A 68 8.93 -20.13 -2.00
C VAL A 68 9.69 -20.57 -3.23
N TYR A 69 9.07 -20.37 -4.40
CA TYR A 69 9.65 -20.64 -5.71
C TYR A 69 10.11 -19.35 -6.33
N ARG A 70 11.43 -19.19 -6.49
CA ARG A 70 12.06 -17.97 -7.00
C ARG A 70 12.58 -18.19 -8.40
N TYR A 71 12.23 -17.27 -9.29
CA TYR A 71 12.73 -17.23 -10.64
C TYR A 71 13.54 -15.97 -10.88
N TRP A 72 14.52 -16.08 -11.75
CA TRP A 72 15.39 -14.97 -12.10
C TRP A 72 14.61 -13.82 -12.72
N MET A 73 15.07 -12.60 -12.46
CA MET A 73 14.68 -11.40 -13.16
C MET A 73 15.89 -10.49 -13.37
N TYR A 74 15.83 -9.65 -14.37
CA TYR A 74 16.83 -8.60 -14.56
C TYR A 74 16.67 -7.55 -13.46
N ALA A 75 17.51 -7.62 -12.44
CA ALA A 75 17.46 -6.70 -11.29
C ALA A 75 18.00 -5.32 -11.68
N THR A 76 17.24 -4.26 -11.45
CA THR A 76 17.65 -2.89 -11.74
C THR A 76 16.89 -1.85 -10.92
N VAL A 77 17.58 -0.74 -10.57
CA VAL A 77 16.99 0.51 -10.02
C VAL A 77 17.11 1.66 -11.03
N SER A 78 17.44 1.35 -12.28
CA SER A 78 17.60 2.35 -13.33
C SER A 78 16.34 3.21 -13.49
N LYS A 79 16.54 4.52 -13.68
CA LYS A 79 15.46 5.45 -14.03
C LYS A 79 15.04 5.32 -15.51
N LYS A 80 15.81 4.61 -16.35
CA LYS A 80 15.52 4.41 -17.77
C LYS A 80 14.29 3.51 -17.96
N PRO A 81 13.22 3.98 -18.63
CA PRO A 81 11.96 3.22 -18.77
C PRO A 81 12.13 1.85 -19.40
N LEU A 82 12.99 1.72 -20.41
CA LEU A 82 13.23 0.45 -21.11
C LEU A 82 13.85 -0.61 -20.21
N LEU A 83 14.80 -0.25 -19.35
CA LEU A 83 15.42 -1.19 -18.42
C LEU A 83 14.43 -1.65 -17.33
N ARG A 84 13.56 -0.75 -16.88
CA ARG A 84 12.47 -1.11 -15.95
C ARG A 84 11.44 -2.02 -16.60
N ALA A 85 11.08 -1.74 -17.85
CA ALA A 85 10.18 -2.59 -18.63
C ALA A 85 10.79 -3.99 -18.82
N TRP A 86 12.08 -4.07 -19.19
CA TRP A 86 12.81 -5.33 -19.35
C TRP A 86 12.89 -6.12 -18.02
N SER A 87 13.13 -5.45 -16.90
CA SER A 87 13.10 -6.08 -15.57
C SER A 87 11.79 -6.82 -15.30
N ILE A 88 10.66 -6.15 -15.54
CA ILE A 88 9.33 -6.74 -15.36
C ILE A 88 9.08 -7.87 -16.37
N LEU A 89 9.41 -7.64 -17.64
CA LEU A 89 9.18 -8.61 -18.72
C LEU A 89 10.03 -9.87 -18.53
N SER A 90 11.29 -9.72 -18.09
CA SER A 90 12.16 -10.87 -17.83
C SER A 90 11.56 -11.82 -16.79
N PHE A 91 10.98 -11.31 -15.70
CA PHE A 91 10.28 -12.14 -14.73
C PHE A 91 8.98 -12.73 -15.30
N ALA A 92 8.20 -11.94 -16.05
CA ALA A 92 6.99 -12.42 -16.71
C ALA A 92 7.26 -13.57 -17.68
N LEU A 93 8.43 -13.62 -18.30
CA LEU A 93 8.89 -14.74 -19.14
C LEU A 93 9.40 -15.91 -18.28
N MET A 94 10.18 -15.63 -17.26
CA MET A 94 10.80 -16.68 -16.43
C MET A 94 9.78 -17.51 -15.64
N ILE A 95 8.65 -16.94 -15.22
CA ILE A 95 7.61 -17.70 -14.52
C ILE A 95 6.96 -18.79 -15.37
N TRP A 96 7.13 -18.79 -16.71
CA TRP A 96 6.71 -19.89 -17.57
C TRP A 96 7.46 -21.18 -17.25
N GLY A 97 8.68 -21.10 -16.67
CA GLY A 97 9.36 -22.27 -16.13
C GLY A 97 8.54 -23.02 -15.07
N PHE A 98 7.69 -22.32 -14.33
CA PHE A 98 6.79 -22.96 -13.36
C PHE A 98 5.68 -23.76 -14.03
N ALA A 99 5.32 -23.46 -15.27
CA ALA A 99 4.32 -24.20 -16.02
C ALA A 99 4.71 -25.68 -16.21
N PHE A 100 6.02 -26.00 -16.25
CA PHE A 100 6.47 -27.39 -16.34
C PHE A 100 6.22 -28.22 -15.06
N HIS A 101 5.84 -27.58 -13.97
CA HIS A 101 5.49 -28.26 -12.71
C HIS A 101 3.99 -28.60 -12.63
N PHE A 102 3.42 -29.17 -13.69
CA PHE A 102 1.98 -29.43 -13.84
C PHE A 102 1.35 -30.19 -12.66
N ARG A 103 2.02 -31.24 -12.13
CA ARG A 103 1.55 -32.00 -10.96
C ARG A 103 1.43 -31.14 -9.71
N ARG A 104 2.29 -30.13 -9.56
CA ARG A 104 2.31 -29.21 -8.43
C ARG A 104 1.21 -28.17 -8.58
N ILE A 105 1.05 -27.60 -9.78
CA ILE A 105 0.02 -26.60 -10.09
C ILE A 105 -1.39 -27.15 -9.84
N ARG A 106 -1.64 -28.40 -10.22
CA ARG A 106 -2.94 -29.05 -10.03
C ARG A 106 -3.33 -29.28 -8.57
N ARG A 107 -2.40 -29.16 -7.61
CA ARG A 107 -2.65 -29.33 -6.19
C ARG A 107 -3.12 -28.05 -5.49
N TYR A 108 -3.05 -26.89 -6.16
CA TYR A 108 -3.52 -25.64 -5.58
C TYR A 108 -5.03 -25.50 -5.80
N ASP A 109 -5.74 -25.20 -4.71
CA ASP A 109 -7.18 -24.93 -4.76
C ASP A 109 -7.43 -23.53 -5.31
N ARG A 110 -6.59 -22.57 -4.93
CA ARG A 110 -6.69 -21.15 -5.33
C ARG A 110 -5.33 -20.61 -5.69
N ILE A 111 -5.31 -19.70 -6.67
CA ILE A 111 -4.10 -18.98 -7.06
C ILE A 111 -4.39 -17.49 -6.98
N ILE A 112 -3.68 -16.78 -6.11
CA ILE A 112 -3.78 -15.33 -5.94
C ILE A 112 -2.65 -14.70 -6.76
N ILE A 113 -2.98 -13.80 -7.68
CA ILE A 113 -2.02 -13.14 -8.57
C ILE A 113 -2.00 -11.66 -8.25
N GLN A 114 -0.83 -11.15 -7.85
CA GLN A 114 -0.62 -9.72 -7.59
C GLN A 114 -0.62 -8.92 -8.90
N CYS A 115 -1.35 -7.82 -8.92
CA CYS A 115 -1.42 -6.85 -10.00
C CYS A 115 -1.39 -5.42 -9.43
N PRO A 116 -0.57 -4.50 -9.97
CA PRO A 116 0.47 -4.68 -10.98
C PRO A 116 1.68 -5.51 -10.51
N PRO A 117 2.66 -5.88 -11.38
CA PRO A 117 2.80 -5.45 -12.79
C PRO A 117 1.94 -6.28 -13.75
N LEU A 118 1.28 -5.61 -14.71
CA LEU A 118 0.38 -6.26 -15.68
C LEU A 118 1.04 -7.37 -16.54
N PRO A 119 2.30 -7.23 -17.05
CA PRO A 119 2.92 -8.33 -17.79
C PRO A 119 3.06 -9.61 -16.97
N VAL A 120 3.41 -9.50 -15.68
CA VAL A 120 3.51 -10.63 -14.75
C VAL A 120 2.12 -11.24 -14.49
N ALA A 121 1.13 -10.40 -14.19
CA ALA A 121 -0.24 -10.85 -13.97
C ALA A 121 -0.83 -11.52 -15.22
N THR A 122 -0.55 -10.99 -16.42
CA THR A 122 -0.98 -11.59 -17.70
C THR A 122 -0.33 -12.96 -17.92
N SER A 123 0.99 -13.09 -17.74
CA SER A 123 1.69 -14.38 -17.84
C SER A 123 1.16 -15.40 -16.83
N ALA A 124 0.99 -15.00 -15.57
CA ALA A 124 0.41 -15.87 -14.54
C ALA A 124 -1.03 -16.30 -14.90
N MET A 125 -1.86 -15.38 -15.42
CA MET A 125 -3.22 -15.70 -15.88
C MET A 125 -3.22 -16.68 -17.03
N LEU A 126 -2.34 -16.50 -18.03
CA LEU A 126 -2.19 -17.43 -19.15
C LEU A 126 -1.80 -18.84 -18.66
N ILE A 127 -0.85 -18.93 -17.75
CA ILE A 127 -0.41 -20.21 -17.17
C ILE A 127 -1.56 -20.83 -16.35
N PHE A 128 -1.99 -20.15 -15.31
CA PHE A 128 -2.83 -20.80 -14.30
C PHE A 128 -4.29 -20.91 -14.73
N LYS A 129 -4.85 -19.88 -15.35
CA LYS A 129 -6.26 -19.88 -15.77
C LYS A 129 -6.45 -20.50 -17.14
N CYS A 130 -5.68 -20.03 -18.16
CA CYS A 130 -5.94 -20.49 -19.54
C CYS A 130 -5.37 -21.89 -19.80
N LEU A 131 -4.14 -22.17 -19.37
CA LEU A 131 -3.50 -23.47 -19.61
C LEU A 131 -3.94 -24.53 -18.59
N TYR A 132 -3.93 -24.23 -17.29
CA TYR A 132 -4.21 -25.21 -16.22
C TYR A 132 -5.63 -25.14 -15.66
N ARG A 133 -6.47 -24.19 -16.10
CA ARG A 133 -7.87 -24.00 -15.70
C ARG A 133 -8.06 -23.98 -14.18
N ARG A 134 -7.11 -23.34 -13.46
CA ARG A 134 -7.19 -23.20 -11.99
C ARG A 134 -8.00 -21.98 -11.61
N THR A 135 -8.60 -22.01 -10.44
CA THR A 135 -9.31 -20.85 -9.86
C THR A 135 -8.31 -19.77 -9.52
N THR A 136 -8.47 -18.61 -10.16
CA THR A 136 -7.54 -17.48 -10.07
C THR A 136 -8.24 -16.26 -9.49
N ILE A 137 -7.60 -15.65 -8.47
CA ILE A 137 -8.04 -14.41 -7.85
C ILE A 137 -6.97 -13.33 -8.12
N ILE A 138 -7.37 -12.20 -8.67
CA ILE A 138 -6.46 -11.08 -8.91
C ILE A 138 -6.46 -10.13 -7.71
N ASN A 139 -5.27 -9.83 -7.17
CA ASN A 139 -5.07 -8.83 -6.14
C ASN A 139 -4.65 -7.51 -6.78
N VAL A 140 -5.60 -6.58 -6.93
CA VAL A 140 -5.38 -5.27 -7.56
C VAL A 140 -4.99 -4.25 -6.50
N SER A 141 -3.73 -3.84 -6.48
CA SER A 141 -3.25 -2.81 -5.56
C SER A 141 -3.28 -1.41 -6.16
N ASP A 142 -3.13 -1.29 -7.46
CA ASP A 142 -3.14 -0.02 -8.18
C ASP A 142 -3.81 -0.18 -9.54
N LEU A 143 -4.53 0.81 -10.00
CA LEU A 143 -5.17 0.82 -11.31
C LEU A 143 -4.15 1.19 -12.41
N TRP A 144 -3.42 0.20 -12.87
CA TRP A 144 -2.48 0.37 -13.97
C TRP A 144 -3.14 0.00 -15.31
N PRO A 145 -3.06 0.81 -16.38
CA PRO A 145 -2.14 1.94 -16.62
C PRO A 145 -2.65 3.33 -16.20
N LEU A 146 -3.84 3.41 -15.60
CA LEU A 146 -4.46 4.70 -15.26
C LEU A 146 -3.57 5.53 -14.32
N SER A 147 -3.06 4.93 -13.25
CA SER A 147 -2.16 5.58 -12.29
C SER A 147 -0.89 6.13 -12.93
N ALA A 148 -0.35 5.46 -13.97
CA ALA A 148 0.80 5.96 -14.70
C ALA A 148 0.47 7.22 -15.53
N VAL A 149 -0.77 7.34 -16.01
CA VAL A 149 -1.23 8.55 -16.72
C VAL A 149 -1.41 9.68 -15.72
N GLU A 150 -2.05 9.44 -14.59
CA GLU A 150 -2.28 10.45 -13.53
C GLU A 150 -0.97 10.98 -12.93
N LEU A 151 0.05 10.13 -12.84
CA LEU A 151 1.41 10.51 -12.42
C LEU A 151 2.26 11.14 -13.55
N GLY A 152 1.70 11.32 -14.75
CA GLY A 152 2.43 11.90 -15.89
C GLY A 152 3.50 10.99 -16.51
N ALA A 153 3.59 9.71 -16.07
CA ALA A 153 4.58 8.76 -16.57
C ALA A 153 4.20 8.11 -17.90
N MET A 154 2.94 8.25 -18.35
CA MET A 154 2.42 7.67 -19.59
C MET A 154 1.38 8.57 -20.25
N ARG A 155 1.38 8.64 -21.58
CA ARG A 155 0.32 9.34 -22.32
C ARG A 155 -0.85 8.41 -22.64
N LYS A 156 -2.09 8.82 -22.35
CA LYS A 156 -3.32 8.02 -22.49
C LYS A 156 -3.53 7.43 -23.89
N ASN A 157 -3.05 8.12 -24.95
CA ASN A 157 -3.22 7.67 -26.34
C ASN A 157 -2.00 6.92 -26.91
N SER A 158 -0.98 6.63 -26.10
CA SER A 158 0.21 5.92 -26.54
C SER A 158 -0.07 4.43 -26.83
N LEU A 159 0.75 3.83 -27.69
CA LEU A 159 0.68 2.37 -27.96
C LEU A 159 0.92 1.56 -26.68
N SER A 160 1.83 2.00 -25.83
CA SER A 160 2.08 1.35 -24.51
C SER A 160 0.84 1.40 -23.63
N TYR A 161 0.12 2.53 -23.57
CA TYR A 161 -1.15 2.60 -22.82
C TYR A 161 -2.18 1.62 -23.38
N LYS A 162 -2.36 1.57 -24.70
CA LYS A 162 -3.32 0.64 -25.34
C LYS A 162 -3.00 -0.82 -25.02
N LEU A 163 -1.70 -1.18 -25.05
CA LEU A 163 -1.25 -2.54 -24.71
C LEU A 163 -1.54 -2.86 -23.24
N PHE A 164 -1.19 -1.97 -22.30
CA PHE A 164 -1.45 -2.20 -20.88
C PHE A 164 -2.94 -2.18 -20.56
N ALA A 165 -3.74 -1.34 -21.19
CA ALA A 165 -5.19 -1.35 -21.03
C ALA A 165 -5.84 -2.64 -21.57
N TRP A 166 -5.28 -3.23 -22.64
CA TRP A 166 -5.69 -4.56 -23.11
C TRP A 166 -5.34 -5.65 -22.08
N MET A 167 -4.10 -5.65 -21.55
CA MET A 167 -3.68 -6.58 -20.49
C MET A 167 -4.57 -6.46 -19.24
N GLU A 168 -4.87 -5.25 -18.80
CA GLU A 168 -5.76 -4.97 -17.68
C GLU A 168 -7.14 -5.61 -17.89
N ARG A 169 -7.78 -5.34 -19.02
CA ARG A 169 -9.09 -5.90 -19.37
C ARG A 169 -9.05 -7.42 -19.46
N PHE A 170 -7.98 -7.98 -20.05
CA PHE A 170 -7.79 -9.42 -20.15
C PHE A 170 -7.73 -10.07 -18.77
N VAL A 171 -6.89 -9.53 -17.87
CA VAL A 171 -6.71 -10.05 -16.51
C VAL A 171 -8.02 -9.98 -15.72
N TYR A 172 -8.75 -8.85 -15.78
CA TYR A 172 -10.01 -8.71 -15.06
C TYR A 172 -11.12 -9.62 -15.58
N LYS A 173 -11.25 -9.74 -16.90
CA LYS A 173 -12.27 -10.60 -17.52
C LYS A 173 -12.04 -12.10 -17.32
N LYS A 174 -10.78 -12.53 -17.16
CA LYS A 174 -10.44 -13.95 -17.01
C LYS A 174 -10.40 -14.41 -15.56
N ALA A 175 -10.31 -13.50 -14.60
CA ALA A 175 -10.29 -13.83 -13.18
C ALA A 175 -11.62 -14.42 -12.71
N ASP A 176 -11.55 -15.41 -11.80
CA ASP A 176 -12.73 -15.96 -11.13
C ASP A 176 -13.18 -15.04 -9.99
N GLY A 177 -12.24 -14.35 -9.34
CA GLY A 177 -12.49 -13.36 -8.32
C GLY A 177 -11.46 -12.25 -8.35
N ILE A 178 -11.82 -11.09 -7.83
CA ILE A 178 -10.94 -9.91 -7.79
C ILE A 178 -10.97 -9.32 -6.38
N MET A 179 -9.81 -9.08 -5.80
CA MET A 179 -9.64 -8.28 -4.60
C MET A 179 -8.99 -6.93 -4.95
N ALA A 180 -9.51 -5.86 -4.39
CA ALA A 180 -9.03 -4.51 -4.64
C ALA A 180 -9.03 -3.68 -3.36
N GLN A 181 -8.11 -2.72 -3.24
CA GLN A 181 -7.86 -2.01 -1.98
C GLN A 181 -8.80 -0.82 -1.71
N SER A 182 -9.63 -0.43 -2.69
CA SER A 182 -10.55 0.71 -2.57
C SER A 182 -11.86 0.48 -3.31
N ASN A 183 -12.91 1.18 -2.89
CA ASN A 183 -14.18 1.20 -3.61
C ASN A 183 -14.04 1.85 -4.99
N GLU A 184 -13.16 2.85 -5.13
CA GLU A 184 -12.85 3.44 -6.43
C GLU A 184 -12.25 2.40 -7.39
N SER A 185 -11.33 1.55 -6.88
CA SER A 185 -10.78 0.44 -7.66
C SER A 185 -11.85 -0.57 -8.03
N ILE A 186 -12.74 -0.93 -7.10
CA ILE A 186 -13.86 -1.85 -7.39
C ILE A 186 -14.78 -1.27 -8.46
N ARG A 187 -15.14 0.03 -8.37
CA ARG A 187 -15.96 0.70 -9.39
C ARG A 187 -15.29 0.69 -10.77
N HIS A 188 -13.98 1.00 -10.83
CA HIS A 188 -13.23 0.95 -12.09
C HIS A 188 -13.20 -0.47 -12.69
N ILE A 189 -12.88 -1.47 -11.88
CA ILE A 189 -12.83 -2.88 -12.32
C ILE A 189 -14.19 -3.35 -12.82
N SER A 190 -15.27 -2.92 -12.17
CA SER A 190 -16.66 -3.30 -12.52
C SER A 190 -17.05 -2.85 -13.91
N MET A 191 -16.45 -1.77 -14.44
CA MET A 191 -16.70 -1.34 -15.84
C MET A 191 -16.22 -2.39 -16.88
N PHE A 192 -15.28 -3.26 -16.51
CA PHE A 192 -14.70 -4.26 -17.41
C PHE A 192 -15.13 -5.69 -17.07
N SER A 193 -15.54 -5.94 -15.83
CA SER A 193 -15.85 -7.27 -15.30
C SER A 193 -16.95 -7.18 -14.23
N GLU A 194 -18.16 -6.82 -14.65
CA GLU A 194 -19.29 -6.56 -13.76
C GLU A 194 -19.65 -7.79 -12.91
N GLN A 195 -19.80 -8.95 -13.56
CA GLN A 195 -20.27 -10.18 -12.93
C GLN A 195 -19.22 -10.91 -12.08
N THR A 196 -17.91 -10.61 -12.26
CA THR A 196 -16.87 -11.27 -11.47
C THR A 196 -17.01 -10.85 -9.99
N PRO A 197 -17.08 -11.80 -9.04
CA PRO A 197 -17.11 -11.51 -7.63
C PRO A 197 -15.91 -10.65 -7.19
N LYS A 198 -16.18 -9.60 -6.40
CA LYS A 198 -15.16 -8.66 -5.94
C LYS A 198 -15.13 -8.63 -4.42
N PHE A 199 -13.94 -8.41 -3.88
CA PHE A 199 -13.71 -8.29 -2.46
C PHE A 199 -12.92 -7.01 -2.17
N LEU A 200 -13.42 -6.17 -1.28
CA LEU A 200 -12.69 -5.00 -0.79
C LEU A 200 -11.64 -5.46 0.20
N TYR A 201 -10.38 -5.47 -0.23
CA TYR A 201 -9.23 -5.87 0.57
C TYR A 201 -8.34 -4.66 0.84
N ARG A 202 -8.60 -3.97 1.93
CA ARG A 202 -7.81 -2.81 2.33
C ARG A 202 -6.45 -3.22 2.88
N ASN A 203 -5.45 -2.36 2.75
CA ASN A 203 -4.11 -2.62 3.27
C ASN A 203 -4.05 -2.34 4.79
N LEU A 204 -4.86 -3.08 5.56
CA LEU A 204 -4.92 -2.96 7.00
C LEU A 204 -3.67 -3.56 7.65
N GLN A 205 -3.32 -3.04 8.82
CA GLN A 205 -2.25 -3.57 9.68
C GLN A 205 -2.86 -4.23 10.92
N LYS A 206 -2.11 -5.18 11.47
CA LYS A 206 -2.51 -5.85 12.72
C LYS A 206 -1.96 -5.08 13.92
N TYR A 207 -2.61 -3.97 14.25
CA TYR A 207 -2.32 -3.24 15.47
C TYR A 207 -3.34 -3.57 16.56
N LYS A 208 -2.89 -3.53 17.83
CA LYS A 208 -3.83 -3.46 18.93
C LYS A 208 -4.51 -2.10 18.91
N THR A 209 -5.83 -2.11 18.82
CA THR A 209 -6.60 -0.86 18.91
C THR A 209 -6.33 -0.21 20.27
N ALA A 210 -5.97 1.07 20.23
CA ALA A 210 -5.77 1.86 21.45
C ALA A 210 -7.11 2.19 22.10
N MET A 211 -7.07 2.68 23.31
CA MET A 211 -8.19 3.39 23.94
C MET A 211 -8.12 4.87 23.58
N GLY A 212 -9.23 5.58 23.68
CA GLY A 212 -9.27 7.02 23.54
C GLY A 212 -8.24 7.69 24.47
N LYS A 213 -7.61 8.74 23.98
CA LYS A 213 -6.53 9.42 24.72
C LYS A 213 -6.81 10.92 24.88
N ARG A 214 -6.24 11.51 25.90
CA ARG A 214 -6.17 12.97 26.06
C ARG A 214 -5.03 13.51 25.20
N ARG A 215 -5.19 14.77 24.76
CA ARG A 215 -4.11 15.50 24.10
C ARG A 215 -2.96 15.74 25.08
N SER A 216 -1.72 15.77 24.59
CA SER A 216 -0.55 16.20 25.34
C SER A 216 -0.69 17.65 25.81
N ASN A 217 -0.08 17.99 26.94
CA ASN A 217 -0.03 19.38 27.41
C ASN A 217 0.89 20.21 26.50
N GLY A 218 0.55 21.48 26.31
CA GLY A 218 1.34 22.39 25.48
C GLY A 218 0.92 22.42 24.02
N ASN A 219 1.90 22.53 23.13
CA ASN A 219 1.67 22.58 21.68
C ASN A 219 1.06 21.28 21.17
N LEU A 220 0.22 21.39 20.13
CA LEU A 220 -0.30 20.20 19.41
C LEU A 220 0.85 19.50 18.69
N LYS A 221 1.09 18.23 19.00
CA LYS A 221 2.13 17.42 18.37
C LYS A 221 1.57 16.64 17.19
N VAL A 222 1.97 17.02 15.98
CA VAL A 222 1.55 16.39 14.73
C VAL A 222 2.68 15.56 14.15
N VAL A 223 2.40 14.33 13.74
CA VAL A 223 3.39 13.46 13.11
C VAL A 223 3.09 13.26 11.63
N TYR A 224 4.15 13.25 10.83
CA TYR A 224 4.17 12.64 9.51
C TYR A 224 5.17 11.49 9.52
N ALA A 225 4.75 10.29 9.14
CA ALA A 225 5.64 9.13 9.02
C ALA A 225 5.55 8.52 7.62
N GLY A 226 6.65 8.52 6.87
CA GLY A 226 6.72 7.87 5.56
C GLY A 226 7.67 8.47 4.55
N LEU A 227 7.42 8.25 3.25
CA LEU A 227 8.28 8.72 2.19
C LEU A 227 8.25 10.26 2.10
N LEU A 228 9.42 10.89 2.18
CA LEU A 228 9.60 12.33 1.94
C LEU A 228 9.83 12.54 0.43
N GLY A 229 8.72 12.56 -0.32
CA GLY A 229 8.73 12.64 -1.78
C GLY A 229 7.91 13.80 -2.33
N VAL A 230 8.02 14.00 -3.64
CA VAL A 230 7.31 15.10 -4.35
C VAL A 230 5.79 14.98 -4.23
N ALA A 231 5.25 13.76 -4.18
CA ALA A 231 3.81 13.54 -4.09
C ALA A 231 3.22 13.97 -2.73
N GLN A 232 4.04 14.05 -1.69
CA GLN A 232 3.66 14.52 -0.36
C GLN A 232 3.88 16.03 -0.17
N ASN A 233 4.86 16.56 -0.87
CA ASN A 233 5.21 17.99 -0.93
C ASN A 233 5.33 18.67 0.44
N LEU A 234 5.95 17.98 1.39
CA LEU A 234 6.12 18.47 2.76
C LEU A 234 6.93 19.77 2.84
N LEU A 235 7.90 19.95 1.93
CA LEU A 235 8.69 21.17 1.88
C LEU A 235 7.81 22.41 1.70
N GLU A 236 6.85 22.37 0.77
CA GLU A 236 5.94 23.49 0.54
C GLU A 236 5.02 23.73 1.75
N ILE A 237 4.55 22.67 2.41
CA ILE A 237 3.74 22.78 3.64
C ILE A 237 4.51 23.51 4.74
N ILE A 238 5.78 23.15 4.99
CA ILE A 238 6.61 23.79 6.04
C ILE A 238 7.09 25.19 5.65
N GLN A 239 7.04 25.56 4.39
CA GLN A 239 7.34 26.92 3.92
C GLN A 239 6.14 27.86 4.01
N VAL A 240 4.93 27.33 3.85
CA VAL A 240 3.70 28.14 3.83
C VAL A 240 3.11 28.31 5.23
N ILE A 241 3.10 27.24 6.06
CA ILE A 241 2.48 27.26 7.38
C ILE A 241 3.50 27.64 8.44
N ASP A 242 3.20 28.70 9.22
CA ASP A 242 3.99 29.08 10.39
C ASP A 242 3.55 28.27 11.63
N PHE A 243 4.10 27.04 11.75
CA PHE A 243 3.80 26.12 12.84
C PHE A 243 4.08 26.70 14.23
N LYS A 244 5.07 27.59 14.34
CA LYS A 244 5.42 28.25 15.61
C LYS A 244 4.33 29.21 16.05
N ASN A 245 3.84 30.03 15.13
CA ASN A 245 2.81 31.04 15.43
C ASN A 245 1.46 30.39 15.82
N ILE A 246 1.11 29.23 15.20
CA ILE A 246 -0.13 28.54 15.51
C ILE A 246 -0.03 27.55 16.69
N GLY A 247 1.11 27.46 17.38
CA GLY A 247 1.32 26.62 18.55
C GLY A 247 1.27 25.11 18.22
N VAL A 248 1.82 24.72 17.07
CA VAL A 248 1.87 23.33 16.60
C VAL A 248 3.32 22.90 16.43
N GLU A 249 3.62 21.65 16.78
CA GLU A 249 4.90 20.98 16.49
C GLU A 249 4.67 19.92 15.39
N LEU A 250 5.41 20.02 14.27
CA LEU A 250 5.37 19.03 13.22
C LEU A 250 6.62 18.13 13.27
N HIS A 251 6.42 16.85 13.45
CA HIS A 251 7.48 15.85 13.54
C HIS A 251 7.49 14.94 12.30
N LEU A 252 8.64 14.88 11.62
CA LEU A 252 8.82 14.16 10.35
C LEU A 252 9.69 12.92 10.55
N TYR A 253 9.13 11.75 10.22
CA TYR A 253 9.84 10.48 10.19
C TYR A 253 9.86 9.92 8.78
N GLY A 254 11.00 9.47 8.31
CA GLY A 254 11.17 8.80 7.04
C GLY A 254 12.34 9.30 6.22
N GLY A 255 12.46 8.77 5.03
CA GLY A 255 13.48 9.14 4.05
C GLY A 255 12.84 9.38 2.68
N GLY A 256 13.63 9.87 1.74
CA GLY A 256 13.16 10.11 0.38
C GLY A 256 14.01 11.16 -0.34
N ASN A 257 13.63 11.45 -1.58
CA ASN A 257 14.40 12.38 -2.42
C ASN A 257 14.33 13.84 -1.95
N GLN A 258 13.37 14.20 -1.10
CA GLN A 258 13.27 15.53 -0.51
C GLN A 258 13.85 15.64 0.92
N ALA A 259 14.32 14.54 1.52
CA ALA A 259 14.75 14.51 2.90
C ALA A 259 15.86 15.53 3.22
N ASN A 260 16.88 15.62 2.35
CA ASN A 260 18.01 16.53 2.56
C ASN A 260 17.60 18.00 2.45
N VAL A 261 16.75 18.34 1.48
CA VAL A 261 16.27 19.72 1.29
C VAL A 261 15.36 20.16 2.44
N ILE A 262 14.50 19.25 2.93
CA ILE A 262 13.65 19.48 4.10
C ILE A 262 14.52 19.72 5.34
N LYS A 263 15.53 18.87 5.56
CA LYS A 263 16.45 19.01 6.70
C LYS A 263 17.17 20.34 6.65
N GLU A 264 17.75 20.72 5.50
CA GLU A 264 18.46 21.99 5.32
C GLU A 264 17.54 23.19 5.61
N TYR A 265 16.28 23.13 5.14
CA TYR A 265 15.30 24.18 5.44
C TYR A 265 15.01 24.30 6.94
N ILE A 266 14.80 23.19 7.63
CA ILE A 266 14.54 23.15 9.08
C ILE A 266 15.74 23.69 9.86
N ASP A 267 16.97 23.30 9.50
CA ASP A 267 18.20 23.71 10.18
C ASP A 267 18.49 25.22 10.04
N THR A 268 17.99 25.86 8.96
CA THR A 268 18.21 27.27 8.66
C THR A 268 17.06 28.20 9.05
N HIS A 269 15.88 27.66 9.37
CA HIS A 269 14.69 28.43 9.71
C HIS A 269 14.10 27.99 11.05
N ASN A 270 13.58 28.93 11.83
CA ASN A 270 12.95 28.66 13.13
C ASN A 270 11.47 28.26 12.96
N THR A 271 11.25 27.00 12.53
CA THR A 271 9.96 26.53 11.98
C THR A 271 9.05 25.78 12.95
N ASN A 272 9.50 25.39 14.13
CA ASN A 272 8.81 24.42 15.01
C ASN A 272 8.51 23.07 14.33
N VAL A 273 9.37 22.69 13.36
CA VAL A 273 9.33 21.42 12.64
C VAL A 273 10.58 20.61 12.96
N PHE A 274 10.42 19.31 13.20
CA PHE A 274 11.50 18.43 13.68
C PHE A 274 11.66 17.22 12.74
N TYR A 275 12.85 17.01 12.19
CA TYR A 275 13.17 15.86 11.36
C TYR A 275 13.96 14.81 12.13
N HIS A 276 13.40 13.60 12.23
CA HIS A 276 13.95 12.49 13.03
C HIS A 276 14.63 11.41 12.17
N GLY A 277 14.61 11.54 10.84
CA GLY A 277 15.17 10.51 9.96
C GLY A 277 14.28 9.26 9.85
N VAL A 278 14.90 8.13 9.51
CA VAL A 278 14.19 6.85 9.33
C VAL A 278 14.19 6.08 10.64
N ALA A 279 13.01 5.76 11.14
CA ALA A 279 12.84 4.91 12.32
C ALA A 279 12.62 3.43 11.94
N PRO A 280 13.05 2.47 12.77
CA PRO A 280 12.75 1.05 12.59
C PRO A 280 11.24 0.79 12.59
N LYS A 281 10.78 -0.13 11.71
CA LYS A 281 9.35 -0.48 11.63
C LYS A 281 8.80 -1.00 12.96
N SER A 282 9.62 -1.72 13.75
CA SER A 282 9.26 -2.24 15.07
C SER A 282 8.97 -1.16 16.11
N GLU A 283 9.52 0.04 15.97
CA GLU A 283 9.35 1.15 16.90
C GLU A 283 8.24 2.10 16.46
N MET A 284 7.81 2.02 15.21
CA MET A 284 6.90 2.98 14.61
C MET A 284 5.56 3.09 15.33
N GLU A 285 4.99 1.98 15.82
CA GLU A 285 3.76 2.00 16.59
C GLU A 285 3.89 2.84 17.87
N ASN A 286 4.96 2.63 18.63
CA ASN A 286 5.21 3.37 19.86
C ASN A 286 5.47 4.86 19.58
N ILE A 287 6.23 5.15 18.52
CA ILE A 287 6.49 6.52 18.07
C ILE A 287 5.17 7.22 17.75
N LEU A 288 4.34 6.62 16.91
CA LEU A 288 3.07 7.23 16.49
C LEU A 288 2.15 7.50 17.68
N ARG A 289 2.07 6.58 18.65
CA ARG A 289 1.23 6.73 19.84
C ARG A 289 1.57 7.95 20.70
N SER A 290 2.78 8.51 20.59
CA SER A 290 3.21 9.70 21.35
C SER A 290 2.72 11.03 20.76
N TYR A 291 2.06 11.00 19.59
CA TYR A 291 1.60 12.21 18.90
C TYR A 291 0.08 12.40 18.99
N ASP A 292 -0.35 13.66 18.94
CA ASP A 292 -1.75 14.04 19.08
C ASP A 292 -2.53 13.92 17.77
N ALA A 293 -1.88 14.11 16.63
CA ALA A 293 -2.50 13.96 15.31
C ALA A 293 -1.49 13.48 14.28
N SER A 294 -2.00 12.97 13.16
CA SER A 294 -1.15 12.60 12.02
C SER A 294 -1.54 13.36 10.76
N LEU A 295 -0.54 13.91 10.09
CA LEU A 295 -0.67 14.56 8.80
C LEU A 295 -0.51 13.53 7.67
N ILE A 296 -1.47 13.51 6.74
CA ILE A 296 -1.42 12.70 5.51
C ILE A 296 -1.60 13.61 4.31
N PRO A 297 -0.51 14.18 3.76
CA PRO A 297 -0.59 15.06 2.61
C PRO A 297 -0.41 14.30 1.30
N LEU A 298 -1.22 14.68 0.30
CA LEU A 298 -1.16 14.21 -1.07
C LEU A 298 -1.43 15.37 -2.03
N THR A 299 -0.48 15.66 -2.91
CA THR A 299 -0.62 16.77 -3.88
C THR A 299 -1.51 16.43 -5.07
N VAL A 300 -1.72 15.13 -5.33
CA VAL A 300 -2.49 14.63 -6.47
C VAL A 300 -3.36 13.46 -5.99
N HIS A 301 -4.61 13.46 -6.41
CA HIS A 301 -5.48 12.30 -6.27
C HIS A 301 -5.16 11.29 -7.37
N ILE A 302 -4.72 10.10 -6.97
CA ILE A 302 -4.54 8.95 -7.85
C ILE A 302 -5.76 8.05 -7.65
N LYS A 303 -6.52 7.85 -8.71
CA LYS A 303 -7.75 7.06 -8.67
C LYS A 303 -7.50 5.64 -8.16
N GLY A 304 -8.29 5.24 -7.18
CA GLY A 304 -8.19 3.93 -6.54
C GLY A 304 -7.08 3.79 -5.49
N ALA A 305 -6.22 4.79 -5.32
CA ALA A 305 -5.20 4.78 -4.29
C ALA A 305 -5.75 5.33 -2.97
N VAL A 306 -5.63 4.55 -1.90
CA VAL A 306 -5.89 4.99 -0.52
C VAL A 306 -4.58 4.88 0.26
N PRO A 307 -4.08 5.96 0.87
CA PRO A 307 -2.86 5.91 1.65
C PRO A 307 -2.94 4.89 2.77
N SER A 308 -2.05 3.91 2.79
CA SER A 308 -2.02 2.88 3.83
C SER A 308 -1.80 3.46 5.24
N LYS A 309 -1.14 4.60 5.33
CA LYS A 309 -0.94 5.34 6.58
C LYS A 309 -2.25 5.63 7.32
N LEU A 310 -3.34 5.84 6.59
CA LEU A 310 -4.66 6.04 7.19
C LEU A 310 -5.03 4.85 8.08
N PHE A 311 -4.79 3.64 7.60
CA PHE A 311 -5.08 2.40 8.32
C PHE A 311 -4.03 2.04 9.37
N ASP A 312 -2.85 2.67 9.35
CA ASP A 312 -1.84 2.55 10.40
C ASP A 312 -2.21 3.41 11.62
N ILE A 313 -2.87 4.55 11.40
CA ILE A 313 -3.08 5.60 12.39
C ILE A 313 -4.40 5.46 13.12
N ILE A 314 -5.49 5.15 12.41
CA ILE A 314 -6.84 5.04 12.97
C ILE A 314 -6.87 4.07 14.19
N PRO A 315 -6.28 2.86 14.12
CA PRO A 315 -6.27 1.95 15.28
C PRO A 315 -5.48 2.45 16.48
N LEU A 316 -4.62 3.46 16.30
CA LEU A 316 -3.80 4.04 17.36
C LEU A 316 -4.49 5.19 18.11
N ALA A 317 -5.77 5.45 17.85
CA ALA A 317 -6.52 6.57 18.40
C ALA A 317 -5.90 7.94 18.05
N ILE A 318 -5.44 8.11 16.83
CA ILE A 318 -4.77 9.33 16.38
C ILE A 318 -5.64 10.01 15.32
N PRO A 319 -6.17 11.21 15.60
CA PRO A 319 -6.91 12.01 14.63
C PRO A 319 -6.09 12.32 13.38
N VAL A 320 -6.77 12.38 12.24
CA VAL A 320 -6.14 12.53 10.93
C VAL A 320 -6.33 13.96 10.40
N LEU A 321 -5.23 14.58 10.00
CA LEU A 321 -5.21 15.80 9.19
C LEU A 321 -4.89 15.37 7.75
N PHE A 322 -5.92 15.23 6.94
CA PHE A 322 -5.80 14.73 5.58
C PHE A 322 -5.80 15.91 4.60
N CYS A 323 -4.69 16.15 3.93
CA CYS A 323 -4.60 17.17 2.87
C CYS A 323 -4.51 16.46 1.52
N GLY A 324 -5.67 16.23 0.89
CA GLY A 324 -5.76 15.44 -0.34
C GLY A 324 -7.19 15.09 -0.72
N GLY A 325 -7.35 14.42 -1.85
CA GLY A 325 -8.65 14.01 -2.39
C GLY A 325 -8.90 12.50 -2.39
N GLY A 326 -9.99 12.10 -3.02
CA GLY A 326 -10.37 10.71 -3.27
C GLY A 326 -10.89 9.96 -2.05
N GLU A 327 -10.91 8.62 -2.15
CA GLU A 327 -11.52 7.76 -1.13
C GLU A 327 -10.88 7.92 0.26
N GLY A 328 -9.59 8.30 0.34
CA GLY A 328 -8.95 8.59 1.63
C GLY A 328 -9.59 9.77 2.35
N ALA A 329 -9.87 10.86 1.63
CA ALA A 329 -10.58 12.03 2.15
C ALA A 329 -12.03 11.68 2.53
N GLU A 330 -12.72 10.89 1.70
CA GLU A 330 -14.09 10.40 1.97
C GLU A 330 -14.14 9.57 3.26
N ILE A 331 -13.17 8.70 3.49
CA ILE A 331 -13.07 7.91 4.73
C ILE A 331 -12.93 8.83 5.94
N VAL A 332 -12.04 9.82 5.90
CA VAL A 332 -11.84 10.73 7.03
C VAL A 332 -13.10 11.56 7.31
N ARG A 333 -13.78 12.07 6.27
CA ARG A 333 -15.03 12.84 6.40
C ARG A 333 -16.18 11.97 6.90
N ASN A 334 -16.46 10.84 6.24
CA ASN A 334 -17.64 10.01 6.51
C ASN A 334 -17.58 9.35 7.89
N TYR A 335 -16.41 8.97 8.35
CA TYR A 335 -16.22 8.38 9.67
C TYR A 335 -15.79 9.39 10.75
N GLN A 336 -15.70 10.69 10.41
CA GLN A 336 -15.36 11.78 11.34
C GLN A 336 -14.05 11.50 12.11
N LEU A 337 -12.99 11.12 11.37
CA LEU A 337 -11.69 10.72 11.94
C LEU A 337 -10.72 11.89 12.13
N GLY A 338 -11.16 13.12 11.86
CA GLY A 338 -10.37 14.34 11.91
C GLY A 338 -10.81 15.34 10.84
N TYR A 339 -9.86 16.03 10.24
CA TYR A 339 -10.13 17.11 9.30
C TYR A 339 -9.53 16.84 7.91
N VAL A 340 -10.20 17.37 6.89
CA VAL A 340 -9.78 17.23 5.49
C VAL A 340 -9.61 18.60 4.85
N SER A 341 -8.50 18.80 4.15
CA SER A 341 -8.23 19.92 3.24
C SER A 341 -8.06 19.36 1.82
N GLU A 342 -8.39 20.14 0.79
CA GLU A 342 -8.16 19.74 -0.58
C GLU A 342 -6.65 19.68 -0.92
N PRO A 343 -6.24 18.97 -1.99
CA PRO A 343 -4.84 18.90 -2.39
C PRO A 343 -4.23 20.30 -2.55
N ARG A 344 -3.11 20.57 -1.86
CA ARG A 344 -2.39 21.87 -1.84
C ARG A 344 -3.16 23.07 -1.26
N ASP A 345 -4.31 22.85 -0.65
CA ASP A 345 -4.99 23.91 0.11
C ASP A 345 -4.41 23.99 1.52
N TYR A 346 -3.26 24.66 1.61
CA TYR A 346 -2.53 24.79 2.87
C TYR A 346 -3.13 25.81 3.82
N LEU A 347 -3.94 26.75 3.33
CA LEU A 347 -4.71 27.67 4.18
C LEU A 347 -5.78 26.89 4.96
N SER A 348 -6.56 26.04 4.27
CA SER A 348 -7.51 25.15 4.93
C SER A 348 -6.82 24.15 5.87
N LEU A 349 -5.61 23.65 5.51
CA LEU A 349 -4.82 22.80 6.39
C LEU A 349 -4.40 23.54 7.67
N GLU A 350 -3.94 24.78 7.57
CA GLU A 350 -3.59 25.62 8.71
C GLU A 350 -4.79 25.88 9.62
N GLU A 351 -5.95 26.23 9.05
CA GLU A 351 -7.19 26.37 9.81
C GLU A 351 -7.56 25.08 10.56
N ASN A 352 -7.41 23.91 9.93
CA ASN A 352 -7.69 22.62 10.55
C ASN A 352 -6.70 22.28 11.67
N LEU A 353 -5.41 22.64 11.52
CA LEU A 353 -4.41 22.57 12.59
C LEU A 353 -4.79 23.44 13.78
N ILE A 354 -5.20 24.69 13.54
CA ILE A 354 -5.67 25.61 14.57
C ILE A 354 -6.93 25.09 15.26
N LYS A 355 -7.90 24.59 14.51
CA LYS A 355 -9.13 23.98 15.08
C LYS A 355 -8.79 22.82 16.02
N LEU A 356 -7.89 21.92 15.60
CA LEU A 356 -7.50 20.80 16.41
C LEU A 356 -6.66 21.24 17.64
N SER A 357 -5.77 22.23 17.50
CA SER A 357 -4.96 22.75 18.60
C SER A 357 -5.78 23.43 19.69
N LYS A 358 -6.91 24.06 19.33
CA LYS A 358 -7.84 24.74 20.24
C LYS A 358 -9.02 23.87 20.66
N MET A 359 -9.07 22.60 20.25
CA MET A 359 -10.19 21.70 20.56
C MET A 359 -10.29 21.46 22.07
N PRO A 360 -11.49 21.58 22.68
CA PRO A 360 -11.73 21.24 24.08
C PRO A 360 -11.33 19.78 24.38
N PRO A 361 -10.78 19.51 25.59
CA PRO A 361 -10.29 18.17 25.93
C PRO A 361 -11.35 17.06 25.77
N GLU A 362 -12.60 17.33 26.11
CA GLU A 362 -13.71 16.36 25.98
C GLU A 362 -14.01 16.01 24.52
N GLN A 363 -14.01 17.02 23.64
CA GLN A 363 -14.20 16.81 22.21
C GLN A 363 -13.03 16.03 21.59
N TYR A 364 -11.80 16.32 22.04
CA TYR A 364 -10.63 15.59 21.58
C TYR A 364 -10.68 14.11 22.02
N ILE A 365 -11.07 13.82 23.26
CA ILE A 365 -11.26 12.45 23.75
C ILE A 365 -12.31 11.74 22.92
N SER A 366 -13.47 12.36 22.69
CA SER A 366 -14.53 11.79 21.85
C SER A 366 -14.06 11.50 20.43
N LEU A 367 -13.25 12.38 19.81
CA LEU A 367 -12.67 12.17 18.49
C LEU A 367 -11.72 10.95 18.47
N THR A 368 -10.87 10.81 19.48
CA THR A 368 -9.94 9.67 19.59
C THR A 368 -10.66 8.35 19.87
N GLU A 369 -11.72 8.35 20.69
CA GLU A 369 -12.60 7.21 20.92
C GLU A 369 -13.32 6.80 19.65
N ASN A 370 -13.80 7.76 18.85
CA ASN A 370 -14.40 7.49 17.55
C ASN A 370 -13.40 6.82 16.60
N CYS A 371 -12.12 7.25 16.56
CA CYS A 371 -11.08 6.56 15.78
C CYS A 371 -10.96 5.09 16.19
N CYS A 372 -10.96 4.80 17.49
CA CYS A 372 -10.89 3.42 18.00
C CYS A 372 -12.10 2.59 17.59
N HIS A 373 -13.29 3.13 17.75
CA HIS A 373 -14.55 2.48 17.41
C HIS A 373 -14.61 2.15 15.91
N VAL A 374 -14.31 3.12 15.06
CA VAL A 374 -14.26 2.93 13.60
C VAL A 374 -13.20 1.91 13.19
N ALA A 375 -12.03 1.90 13.85
CA ALA A 375 -11.00 0.89 13.60
C ALA A 375 -11.52 -0.53 13.91
N GLN A 376 -12.23 -0.71 15.02
CA GLN A 376 -12.75 -2.01 15.42
C GLN A 376 -13.87 -2.50 14.51
N GLU A 377 -14.81 -1.61 14.13
CA GLU A 377 -15.97 -1.99 13.33
C GLU A 377 -15.71 -2.09 11.84
N HIS A 378 -14.90 -1.18 11.28
CA HIS A 378 -14.76 -1.04 9.83
C HIS A 378 -13.39 -1.40 9.29
N PHE A 379 -12.34 -1.34 10.12
CA PHE A 379 -10.95 -1.55 9.70
C PHE A 379 -10.23 -2.63 10.52
N ASN A 380 -10.98 -3.62 11.00
CA ASN A 380 -10.44 -4.76 11.74
C ASN A 380 -9.77 -5.76 10.77
N PHE A 381 -8.45 -5.95 10.93
CA PHE A 381 -7.65 -6.85 10.11
C PHE A 381 -8.13 -8.31 10.20
N ASP A 382 -8.37 -8.83 11.42
CA ASP A 382 -8.73 -10.24 11.62
C ASP A 382 -10.13 -10.55 11.07
N GLU A 383 -11.05 -9.59 11.15
CA GLU A 383 -12.37 -9.69 10.53
C GLU A 383 -12.29 -9.63 9.00
N GLN A 384 -11.49 -8.71 8.45
CA GLN A 384 -11.24 -8.67 7.01
C GLN A 384 -10.72 -10.02 6.51
N MET A 385 -9.76 -10.62 7.23
CA MET A 385 -9.21 -11.93 6.86
C MET A 385 -10.22 -13.08 6.99
N THR A 386 -11.11 -13.01 7.96
CA THR A 386 -12.22 -13.97 8.08
C THR A 386 -13.17 -13.88 6.89
N ARG A 387 -13.62 -12.67 6.54
CA ARG A 387 -14.46 -12.40 5.36
C ARG A 387 -13.74 -12.78 4.06
N PHE A 388 -12.43 -12.51 3.97
CA PHE A 388 -11.64 -12.88 2.80
C PHE A 388 -11.54 -14.40 2.64
N THR A 389 -11.31 -15.15 3.71
CA THR A 389 -11.31 -16.62 3.67
C THR A 389 -12.67 -17.17 3.22
N SER A 390 -13.76 -16.59 3.71
CA SER A 390 -15.12 -16.93 3.26
C SER A 390 -15.34 -16.60 1.79
N PHE A 391 -14.79 -15.48 1.29
CA PHE A 391 -14.81 -15.14 -0.13
C PHE A 391 -14.07 -16.17 -0.98
N LEU A 392 -12.88 -16.62 -0.56
CA LEU A 392 -12.12 -17.67 -1.24
C LEU A 392 -12.88 -19.00 -1.32
N ASN A 393 -13.69 -19.33 -0.32
CA ASN A 393 -14.50 -20.56 -0.28
C ASN A 393 -15.67 -20.55 -1.26
N LYS A 394 -16.12 -19.39 -1.76
CA LYS A 394 -17.21 -19.31 -2.76
C LYS A 394 -16.87 -19.90 -4.13
N PHE A 395 -15.62 -20.17 -4.42
CA PHE A 395 -15.16 -20.67 -5.72
C PHE A 395 -14.96 -22.20 -5.73
N ASN A 396 -15.66 -22.93 -4.90
CA ASN A 396 -15.63 -24.42 -4.88
C ASN A 396 -16.30 -25.03 -6.10
#